data_2095097cb5ffa9795e97f7981050244b
#
_entry.id   2095097cb5ffa9795e97f7981050244b
#
_cell.length_a   1.000
_cell.length_b   1.000
_cell.length_c   1.000
_cell.angle_alpha   90.00
_cell.angle_beta   90.00
_cell.angle_gamma   90.00
#
_symmetry.space_group_name_H-M   'P 1'
#
loop_
_entity.id
_entity.type
_entity.pdbx_description
1 polymer ?
#
loop_
_entity_poly.entity_id
_entity_poly.type
_entity_poly.pdbx_seq_one_letter_code
_entity_poly.pdbx_strand_id
1 'polypeptide(L)'
;LFCAGVFAFILLQRKGIFAYVGERLAGQTNGDRLLEFDRHVREIYDRPGRVVTATFIRLASRIFLTTEIWIAAWLIGHPITVLEAIMIRSLTGAVRGAAFFIPNGLGVQEGAFMVFGALLGIPPSLSLSLSLVVRVREIITSVPALFVWQAIEGKSLLRVFKEKTS
;
A
#
# COMPACT_ATOMS: atom_id res chain seq x y z
N LEU A 1 -8.92 17.98 -9.32
CA LEU A 1 -7.46 18.05 -9.41
C LEU A 1 -6.83 16.66 -9.23
N PHE A 2 -7.15 15.92 -8.18
CA PHE A 2 -6.57 14.58 -7.91
C PHE A 2 -6.88 13.56 -9.03
N CYS A 3 -8.14 13.46 -9.46
CA CYS A 3 -8.53 12.57 -10.57
C CYS A 3 -7.85 12.93 -11.89
N ALA A 4 -7.67 14.23 -12.16
CA ALA A 4 -6.94 14.69 -13.34
C ALA A 4 -5.45 14.34 -13.28
N GLY A 5 -4.83 14.42 -12.09
CA GLY A 5 -3.43 14.01 -11.88
C GLY A 5 -3.24 12.51 -12.06
N VAL A 6 -4.14 11.69 -11.52
CA VAL A 6 -4.11 10.23 -11.70
C VAL A 6 -4.34 9.87 -13.18
N PHE A 7 -5.29 10.52 -13.83
CA PHE A 7 -5.57 10.28 -15.26
C PHE A 7 -4.40 10.72 -16.15
N ALA A 8 -3.80 11.88 -15.87
CA ALA A 8 -2.60 12.33 -16.54
C ALA A 8 -1.43 11.38 -16.33
N PHE A 9 -1.23 10.86 -15.11
CA PHE A 9 -0.20 9.88 -14.80
C PHE A 9 -0.40 8.57 -15.55
N ILE A 10 -1.64 8.06 -15.64
CA ILE A 10 -1.99 6.86 -16.42
C ILE A 10 -1.75 7.10 -17.91
N LEU A 11 -2.13 8.27 -18.45
CA LEU A 11 -1.90 8.62 -19.83
C LEU A 11 -0.39 8.77 -20.14
N LEU A 12 0.35 9.33 -19.23
CA LEU A 12 1.79 9.47 -19.29
C LEU A 12 2.48 8.08 -19.29
N GLN A 13 2.04 7.17 -18.45
CA GLN A 13 2.53 5.77 -18.47
C GLN A 13 2.18 5.05 -19.77
N ARG A 14 0.97 5.24 -20.31
CA ARG A 14 0.59 4.66 -21.62
C ARG A 14 1.40 5.20 -22.80
N LYS A 15 1.90 6.43 -22.72
CA LYS A 15 2.74 7.04 -23.79
C LYS A 15 4.21 6.63 -23.74
N GLY A 16 4.60 5.67 -22.88
CA GLY A 16 5.95 5.13 -22.86
C GLY A 16 7.01 6.14 -22.41
N ILE A 17 6.72 6.98 -21.41
CA ILE A 17 7.69 7.93 -20.86
C ILE A 17 8.93 7.20 -20.35
N PHE A 18 8.78 6.01 -19.81
CA PHE A 18 9.90 5.18 -19.39
C PHE A 18 10.76 4.76 -20.59
N ALA A 19 10.16 4.52 -21.77
CA ALA A 19 10.91 4.28 -23.01
C ALA A 19 11.65 5.54 -23.46
N TYR A 20 11.01 6.71 -23.43
CA TYR A 20 11.64 7.98 -23.81
C TYR A 20 12.79 8.39 -22.87
N VAL A 21 12.61 8.21 -21.56
CA VAL A 21 13.66 8.43 -20.57
C VAL A 21 14.74 7.36 -20.66
N GLY A 22 14.34 6.11 -20.94
CA GLY A 22 15.26 4.99 -21.18
C GLY A 22 16.15 5.20 -22.40
N GLU A 23 15.60 5.64 -23.52
CA GLU A 23 16.39 5.98 -24.72
C GLU A 23 17.39 7.12 -24.48
N ARG A 24 17.00 8.10 -23.67
CA ARG A 24 17.88 9.24 -23.34
C ARG A 24 18.97 8.89 -22.33
N LEU A 25 18.75 7.83 -21.53
CA LEU A 25 19.70 7.26 -20.56
C LEU A 25 20.40 6.00 -21.06
N ALA A 26 20.08 5.52 -22.26
CA ALA A 26 20.58 4.27 -22.86
C ALA A 26 22.10 4.24 -23.13
N GLY A 27 22.82 5.30 -22.82
CA GLY A 27 24.29 5.29 -22.75
C GLY A 27 24.86 4.65 -21.48
N GLN A 28 24.04 4.19 -20.56
CA GLN A 28 24.46 3.54 -19.31
C GLN A 28 23.69 2.21 -19.12
N THR A 29 24.35 1.23 -18.55
CA THR A 29 23.97 -0.19 -18.33
C THR A 29 22.53 -0.48 -17.81
N ASN A 30 21.72 0.55 -17.57
CA ASN A 30 20.35 0.46 -17.06
C ASN A 30 19.27 0.60 -18.14
N GLY A 31 19.63 0.91 -19.41
CA GLY A 31 18.64 1.12 -20.48
C GLY A 31 17.80 -0.13 -20.76
N ASP A 32 18.45 -1.29 -20.83
CA ASP A 32 17.78 -2.57 -21.13
C ASP A 32 16.77 -2.95 -20.03
N ARG A 33 17.08 -2.69 -18.76
CA ARG A 33 16.16 -2.94 -17.65
C ARG A 33 14.93 -2.02 -17.68
N LEU A 34 15.09 -0.78 -18.13
CA LEU A 34 13.97 0.16 -18.25
C LEU A 34 13.05 -0.23 -19.42
N LEU A 35 13.61 -0.70 -20.52
CA LEU A 35 12.83 -1.19 -21.67
C LEU A 35 12.08 -2.48 -21.30
N GLU A 36 12.71 -3.39 -20.57
CA GLU A 36 12.09 -4.60 -20.07
C GLU A 36 10.96 -4.27 -19.08
N PHE A 37 11.16 -3.30 -18.19
CA PHE A 37 10.13 -2.79 -17.30
C PHE A 37 8.92 -2.19 -18.05
N ASP A 38 9.16 -1.33 -19.08
CA ASP A 38 8.10 -0.74 -19.89
C ASP A 38 7.30 -1.81 -20.63
N ARG A 39 7.96 -2.85 -21.14
CA ARG A 39 7.33 -3.99 -21.79
C ARG A 39 6.41 -4.74 -20.83
N HIS A 40 6.85 -5.05 -19.61
CA HIS A 40 6.04 -5.70 -18.60
C HIS A 40 4.85 -4.84 -18.15
N VAL A 41 5.04 -3.53 -18.02
CA VAL A 41 3.95 -2.60 -17.71
C VAL A 41 2.90 -2.59 -18.82
N ARG A 42 3.30 -2.54 -20.09
CA ARG A 42 2.38 -2.61 -21.23
C ARG A 42 1.60 -3.93 -21.26
N GLU A 43 2.27 -5.05 -21.03
CA GLU A 43 1.64 -6.37 -21.01
C GLU A 43 0.53 -6.48 -19.94
N ILE A 44 0.69 -5.79 -18.79
CA ILE A 44 -0.34 -5.68 -17.76
C ILE A 44 -1.56 -4.90 -18.29
N TYR A 45 -1.33 -3.77 -18.97
CA TYR A 45 -2.40 -2.93 -19.51
C TYR A 45 -3.10 -3.52 -20.73
N ASP A 46 -2.47 -4.44 -21.46
CA ASP A 46 -3.08 -5.18 -22.57
C ASP A 46 -4.15 -6.17 -22.10
N ARG A 47 -4.26 -6.39 -20.78
CA ARG A 47 -5.29 -7.24 -20.17
C ARG A 47 -6.25 -6.42 -19.30
N PRO A 48 -7.11 -5.58 -19.87
CA PRO A 48 -7.93 -4.62 -19.12
C PRO A 48 -8.83 -5.30 -18.08
N GLY A 49 -9.31 -6.51 -18.31
CA GLY A 49 -10.10 -7.26 -17.34
C GLY A 49 -9.34 -7.55 -16.03
N ARG A 50 -8.06 -7.87 -16.10
CA ARG A 50 -7.23 -8.10 -14.90
C ARG A 50 -7.00 -6.80 -14.12
N VAL A 51 -6.76 -5.70 -14.83
CA VAL A 51 -6.58 -4.38 -14.21
C VAL A 51 -7.86 -3.94 -13.49
N VAL A 52 -9.02 -4.09 -14.14
CA VAL A 52 -10.32 -3.78 -13.53
C VAL A 52 -10.58 -4.64 -12.29
N THR A 53 -10.35 -5.94 -12.38
CA THR A 53 -10.54 -6.87 -11.25
C THR A 53 -9.61 -6.51 -10.09
N ALA A 54 -8.33 -6.26 -10.37
CA ALA A 54 -7.35 -5.85 -9.34
C ALA A 54 -7.74 -4.53 -8.69
N THR A 55 -8.22 -3.57 -9.48
CA THR A 55 -8.69 -2.27 -8.98
C THR A 55 -9.92 -2.45 -8.08
N PHE A 56 -10.87 -3.31 -8.49
CA PHE A 56 -12.07 -3.57 -7.70
C PHE A 56 -11.73 -4.26 -6.36
N ILE A 57 -10.87 -5.28 -6.39
CA ILE A 57 -10.38 -5.93 -5.17
C ILE A 57 -9.66 -4.93 -4.26
N ARG A 58 -8.86 -4.05 -4.83
CA ARG A 58 -8.16 -3.00 -4.07
C ARG A 58 -9.13 -2.01 -3.42
N LEU A 59 -10.15 -1.60 -4.15
CA LEU A 59 -11.19 -0.70 -3.64
C LEU A 59 -12.00 -1.36 -2.53
N ALA A 60 -12.46 -2.60 -2.73
CA ALA A 60 -13.16 -3.38 -1.72
C ALA A 60 -12.33 -3.55 -0.44
N SER A 61 -11.04 -3.84 -0.57
CA SER A 61 -10.11 -3.93 0.56
C SER A 61 -10.00 -2.59 1.30
N ARG A 62 -9.96 -1.47 0.57
CA ARG A 62 -9.92 -0.13 1.18
C ARG A 62 -11.18 0.19 1.98
N ILE A 63 -12.35 -0.13 1.42
CA ILE A 63 -13.64 0.04 2.12
C ILE A 63 -13.66 -0.83 3.38
N PHE A 64 -13.31 -2.10 3.28
CA PHE A 64 -13.25 -3.02 4.41
C PHE A 64 -12.33 -2.50 5.54
N LEU A 65 -11.13 -2.05 5.20
CA LEU A 65 -10.18 -1.49 6.17
C LEU A 65 -10.63 -0.15 6.78
N THR A 66 -11.50 0.60 6.10
CA THR A 66 -12.10 1.82 6.66
C THR A 66 -13.21 1.49 7.66
N THR A 67 -14.00 0.46 7.37
CA THR A 67 -15.06 -0.03 8.26
C THR A 67 -14.50 -0.47 9.61
N GLU A 68 -13.28 -1.01 9.64
CA GLU A 68 -12.56 -1.35 10.87
C GLU A 68 -12.44 -0.14 11.83
N ILE A 69 -11.98 1.01 11.31
CA ILE A 69 -11.81 2.23 12.12
C ILE A 69 -13.17 2.73 12.62
N TRP A 70 -14.17 2.68 11.76
CA TRP A 70 -15.53 3.11 12.10
C TRP A 70 -16.13 2.25 13.21
N ILE A 71 -16.05 0.92 13.10
CA ILE A 71 -16.53 -0.02 14.11
C ILE A 71 -15.74 0.12 15.41
N ALA A 72 -14.41 0.25 15.34
CA ALA A 72 -13.58 0.43 16.52
C ALA A 72 -13.95 1.70 17.30
N ALA A 73 -14.19 2.81 16.63
CA ALA A 73 -14.62 4.05 17.25
C ALA A 73 -16.00 3.89 17.94
N TRP A 74 -16.91 3.18 17.29
CA TRP A 74 -18.23 2.88 17.85
C TRP A 74 -18.15 2.00 19.10
N LEU A 75 -17.31 0.95 19.10
CA LEU A 75 -17.09 0.05 20.24
C LEU A 75 -16.41 0.74 21.43
N ILE A 76 -15.56 1.74 21.17
CA ILE A 76 -14.89 2.53 22.22
C ILE A 76 -15.87 3.55 22.85
N GLY A 77 -17.08 3.70 22.29
CA GLY A 77 -18.09 4.62 22.81
C GLY A 77 -18.01 6.05 22.25
N HIS A 78 -17.23 6.26 21.22
CA HIS A 78 -17.08 7.54 20.51
C HIS A 78 -17.37 7.37 19.01
N PRO A 79 -18.64 7.32 18.61
CA PRO A 79 -18.99 7.12 17.22
C PRO A 79 -18.48 8.29 16.34
N ILE A 80 -17.74 7.95 15.32
CA ILE A 80 -17.31 8.87 14.25
C ILE A 80 -18.12 8.60 12.98
N THR A 81 -18.20 9.57 12.10
CA THR A 81 -18.84 9.38 10.80
C THR A 81 -17.97 8.54 9.87
N VAL A 82 -18.60 7.89 8.90
CA VAL A 82 -17.89 7.11 7.87
C VAL A 82 -16.90 8.01 7.10
N LEU A 83 -17.27 9.28 6.88
CA LEU A 83 -16.42 10.26 6.20
C LEU A 83 -15.13 10.53 7.00
N GLU A 84 -15.25 10.75 8.31
CA GLU A 84 -14.09 10.94 9.21
C GLU A 84 -13.19 9.71 9.21
N ALA A 85 -13.76 8.51 9.25
CA ALA A 85 -12.98 7.27 9.15
C ALA A 85 -12.22 7.16 7.82
N ILE A 86 -12.85 7.53 6.69
CA ILE A 86 -12.19 7.59 5.37
C ILE A 86 -11.08 8.63 5.36
N MET A 87 -11.32 9.81 5.90
CA MET A 87 -10.33 10.90 5.94
C MET A 87 -9.10 10.50 6.77
N ILE A 88 -9.30 10.01 8.00
CA ILE A 88 -8.19 9.54 8.85
C ILE A 88 -7.40 8.44 8.14
N ARG A 89 -8.09 7.44 7.59
CA ARG A 89 -7.45 6.32 6.91
C ARG A 89 -6.63 6.77 5.70
N SER A 90 -7.19 7.65 4.89
CA SER A 90 -6.54 8.12 3.66
C SER A 90 -5.35 9.03 3.96
N LEU A 91 -5.53 9.99 4.86
CA LEU A 91 -4.47 10.94 5.24
C LEU A 91 -3.32 10.24 5.96
N THR A 92 -3.62 9.35 6.93
CA THR A 92 -2.60 8.56 7.60
C THR A 92 -1.85 7.65 6.62
N GLY A 93 -2.56 7.05 5.66
CA GLY A 93 -1.96 6.25 4.61
C GLY A 93 -1.03 7.05 3.69
N ALA A 94 -1.37 8.30 3.38
CA ALA A 94 -0.53 9.21 2.59
C ALA A 94 0.75 9.58 3.34
N VAL A 95 0.65 9.96 4.63
CA VAL A 95 1.81 10.28 5.46
C VAL A 95 2.73 9.08 5.64
N ARG A 96 2.15 7.89 5.90
CA ARG A 96 2.92 6.64 6.02
C ARG A 96 3.63 6.29 4.71
N GLY A 97 2.98 6.53 3.56
CA GLY A 97 3.58 6.35 2.25
C GLY A 97 4.73 7.32 1.96
N ALA A 98 4.62 8.57 2.41
CA ALA A 98 5.70 9.56 2.31
C ALA A 98 6.88 9.23 3.24
N ALA A 99 6.60 8.63 4.39
CA ALA A 99 7.60 8.20 5.38
C ALA A 99 8.12 6.78 5.13
N PHE A 100 8.30 6.38 3.87
CA PHE A 100 8.72 5.03 3.47
C PHE A 100 10.08 4.59 4.05
N PHE A 101 10.92 5.54 4.43
CA PHE A 101 12.23 5.30 5.05
C PHE A 101 12.15 4.88 6.53
N ILE A 102 10.98 5.02 7.18
CA ILE A 102 10.76 4.58 8.56
C ILE A 102 10.21 3.15 8.52
N PRO A 103 10.95 2.16 9.07
CA PRO A 103 10.50 0.77 9.07
C PRO A 103 9.11 0.64 9.68
N ASN A 104 8.18 0.05 8.91
CA ASN A 104 6.79 -0.17 9.31
C ASN A 104 6.00 1.10 9.71
N GLY A 105 6.54 2.32 9.45
CA GLY A 105 5.92 3.59 9.84
C GLY A 105 5.70 3.73 11.34
N LEU A 106 6.61 3.17 12.18
CA LEU A 106 6.53 3.25 13.64
C LEU A 106 6.59 4.71 14.09
N GLY A 107 5.65 5.13 14.93
CA GLY A 107 5.48 6.50 15.38
C GLY A 107 4.77 7.42 14.37
N VAL A 108 5.01 7.23 13.07
CA VAL A 108 4.40 8.04 12.01
C VAL A 108 2.89 7.83 11.93
N GLN A 109 2.46 6.58 12.02
CA GLN A 109 1.04 6.24 11.98
C GLN A 109 0.31 6.80 13.20
N GLU A 110 0.85 6.60 14.38
CA GLU A 110 0.29 7.09 15.64
C GLU A 110 0.22 8.61 15.65
N GLY A 111 1.30 9.29 15.25
CA GLY A 111 1.34 10.75 15.13
C GLY A 111 0.33 11.26 14.10
N ALA A 112 0.20 10.61 12.95
CA ALA A 112 -0.77 10.98 11.93
C ALA A 112 -2.22 10.81 12.42
N PHE A 113 -2.54 9.72 13.13
CA PHE A 113 -3.86 9.56 13.76
C PHE A 113 -4.16 10.67 14.76
N MET A 114 -3.19 11.05 15.58
CA MET A 114 -3.36 12.14 16.56
C MET A 114 -3.57 13.50 15.89
N VAL A 115 -2.77 13.83 14.88
CA VAL A 115 -2.85 15.11 14.16
C VAL A 115 -4.17 15.21 13.39
N PHE A 116 -4.50 14.21 12.59
CA PHE A 116 -5.73 14.23 11.79
C PHE A 116 -6.98 14.05 12.64
N GLY A 117 -6.91 13.26 13.71
CA GLY A 117 -7.97 13.16 14.70
C GLY A 117 -8.28 14.50 15.35
N ALA A 118 -7.25 15.23 15.78
CA ALA A 118 -7.41 16.56 16.35
C ALA A 118 -8.06 17.55 15.37
N LEU A 119 -7.68 17.49 14.08
CA LEU A 119 -8.30 18.33 13.02
C LEU A 119 -9.79 18.01 12.80
N LEU A 120 -10.21 16.79 13.11
CA LEU A 120 -11.62 16.35 13.02
C LEU A 120 -12.35 16.44 14.36
N GLY A 121 -11.75 17.04 15.39
CA GLY A 121 -12.35 17.17 16.72
C GLY A 121 -12.38 15.88 17.53
N ILE A 122 -11.61 14.86 17.14
CA ILE A 122 -11.53 13.58 17.82
C ILE A 122 -10.52 13.68 18.98
N PRO A 123 -10.88 13.25 20.19
CA PRO A 123 -9.99 13.29 21.33
C PRO A 123 -8.67 12.53 21.08
N PRO A 124 -7.51 13.04 21.58
CA PRO A 124 -6.22 12.39 21.38
C PRO A 124 -6.16 10.94 21.89
N SER A 125 -6.83 10.65 23.02
CA SER A 125 -6.92 9.31 23.58
C SER A 125 -7.62 8.34 22.63
N LEU A 126 -8.71 8.76 21.98
CA LEU A 126 -9.42 7.97 20.99
C LEU A 126 -8.57 7.78 19.72
N SER A 127 -7.95 8.84 19.22
CA SER A 127 -7.07 8.78 18.04
C SER A 127 -5.94 7.77 18.24
N LEU A 128 -5.30 7.79 19.41
CA LEU A 128 -4.27 6.83 19.78
C LEU A 128 -4.83 5.41 19.88
N SER A 129 -5.98 5.22 20.53
CA SER A 129 -6.64 3.92 20.63
C SER A 129 -6.97 3.34 19.26
N LEU A 130 -7.50 4.13 18.35
CA LEU A 130 -7.79 3.71 16.98
C LEU A 130 -6.51 3.31 16.22
N SER A 131 -5.41 4.05 16.40
CA SER A 131 -4.14 3.68 15.78
C SER A 131 -3.60 2.36 16.29
N LEU A 132 -3.77 2.06 17.59
CA LEU A 132 -3.38 0.80 18.22
C LEU A 132 -4.23 -0.37 17.72
N VAL A 133 -5.54 -0.19 17.57
CA VAL A 133 -6.43 -1.21 16.99
C VAL A 133 -5.93 -1.60 15.59
N VAL A 134 -5.65 -0.62 14.73
CA VAL A 134 -5.10 -0.86 13.39
C VAL A 134 -3.76 -1.61 13.47
N ARG A 135 -2.90 -1.26 14.42
CA ARG A 135 -1.61 -1.90 14.62
C ARG A 135 -1.74 -3.37 15.04
N VAL A 136 -2.61 -3.64 16.00
CA VAL A 136 -2.88 -5.00 16.47
C VAL A 136 -3.38 -5.87 15.32
N ARG A 137 -4.32 -5.39 14.53
CA ARG A 137 -4.79 -6.10 13.34
C ARG A 137 -3.65 -6.33 12.35
N GLU A 138 -2.81 -5.33 12.08
CA GLU A 138 -1.65 -5.49 11.18
C GLU A 138 -0.73 -6.62 11.66
N ILE A 139 -0.44 -6.70 12.95
CA ILE A 139 0.37 -7.77 13.54
C ILE A 139 -0.32 -9.11 13.37
N ILE A 140 -1.60 -9.22 13.75
CA ILE A 140 -2.37 -10.46 13.67
C ILE A 140 -2.43 -11.01 12.22
N THR A 141 -2.50 -10.14 11.23
CA THR A 141 -2.54 -10.56 9.83
C THR A 141 -1.16 -10.83 9.23
N SER A 142 -0.14 -10.05 9.65
CA SER A 142 1.19 -10.14 9.06
C SER A 142 2.00 -11.32 9.62
N VAL A 143 1.84 -11.64 10.89
CA VAL A 143 2.61 -12.72 11.54
C VAL A 143 2.30 -14.09 10.92
N PRO A 144 1.04 -14.53 10.76
CA PRO A 144 0.75 -15.78 10.06
C PRO A 144 1.21 -15.78 8.61
N ALA A 145 1.04 -14.66 7.90
CA ALA A 145 1.49 -14.53 6.52
C ALA A 145 3.02 -14.71 6.39
N LEU A 146 3.78 -14.16 7.34
CA LEU A 146 5.23 -14.33 7.40
C LEU A 146 5.64 -15.80 7.63
N PHE A 147 4.97 -16.50 8.54
CA PHE A 147 5.22 -17.91 8.78
C PHE A 147 4.93 -18.78 7.54
N VAL A 148 3.81 -18.52 6.85
CA VAL A 148 3.47 -19.22 5.61
C VAL A 148 4.52 -18.94 4.54
N TRP A 149 4.94 -17.70 4.38
CA TRP A 149 5.96 -17.30 3.42
C TRP A 149 7.30 -18.00 3.73
N GLN A 150 7.76 -17.98 4.98
CA GLN A 150 8.98 -18.68 5.41
C GLN A 150 8.91 -20.19 5.17
N ALA A 151 7.76 -20.82 5.42
CA ALA A 151 7.57 -22.24 5.19
C ALA A 151 7.67 -22.62 3.69
N ILE A 152 7.22 -21.74 2.81
CA ILE A 152 7.30 -21.94 1.35
C ILE A 152 8.72 -21.69 0.86
N GLU A 153 9.33 -20.57 1.25
CA GLU A 153 10.68 -20.17 0.81
C GLU A 153 11.77 -21.09 1.37
N GLY A 154 11.65 -21.49 2.64
CA GLY A 154 12.58 -22.43 3.28
C GLY A 154 12.65 -23.79 2.55
N LYS A 155 11.52 -24.29 2.04
CA LYS A 155 11.50 -25.51 1.22
C LYS A 155 12.18 -25.31 -0.14
N SER A 156 12.09 -24.13 -0.72
CA SER A 156 12.75 -23.79 -1.98
C SER A 156 14.28 -23.75 -1.80
N LEU A 157 14.77 -23.11 -0.75
CA LEU A 157 16.18 -23.02 -0.44
C LEU A 157 16.79 -24.41 -0.16
N LEU A 158 16.10 -25.26 0.60
CA LEU A 158 16.55 -26.62 0.87
C LEU A 158 16.66 -27.48 -0.39
N ARG A 159 15.79 -27.28 -1.39
CA ARG A 159 15.91 -27.95 -2.70
C ARG A 159 17.16 -27.53 -3.45
N VAL A 160 17.43 -26.22 -3.51
CA VAL A 160 18.60 -25.66 -4.19
C VAL A 160 19.90 -26.15 -3.54
N PHE A 161 19.95 -26.22 -2.21
CA PHE A 161 21.12 -26.79 -1.50
C PHE A 161 21.30 -28.28 -1.75
N LYS A 162 20.23 -29.04 -1.82
CA LYS A 162 20.29 -30.50 -2.07
C LYS A 162 20.74 -30.80 -3.50
N GLU A 163 20.36 -29.99 -4.47
CA GLU A 163 20.72 -30.16 -5.89
C GLU A 163 22.18 -29.79 -6.16
N LYS A 164 22.78 -28.94 -5.32
CA LYS A 164 24.19 -28.51 -5.43
C LYS A 164 25.19 -29.46 -4.74
N THR A 165 24.69 -30.36 -3.89
CA THR A 165 25.49 -31.33 -3.13
C THR A 165 25.36 -32.76 -3.67
N SER A 166 24.59 -33.01 -4.70
CA SER A 166 24.45 -34.25 -5.45
C SER A 166 25.12 -34.14 -6.81
#